data_d58a802e365e1d70cb1c762162a70e46
#
_entry.id   d58a802e365e1d70cb1c762162a70e46
#
_cell.length_a   1.000
_cell.length_b   1.000
_cell.length_c   1.000
_cell.angle_alpha   90.00
_cell.angle_beta   90.00
_cell.angle_gamma   90.00
#
_symmetry.space_group_name_H-M   'P 1'
#
loop_
_entity.id
_entity.type
_entity.pdbx_description
1 polymer ?
#
loop_
_entity_poly.entity_id
_entity_poly.type
_entity_poly.pdbx_seq_one_letter_code
_entity_poly.pdbx_strand_id
1 'polypeptide(L)'
;TGGAAGLYKPNNPGFSRHKMWYPPFNTGAGYAMGIRSGAEMTTFEMRFIALRCKDTIAPTGTIAQGVGARQVNAHGDIYETKYGLTTSQRVYGTVMENREGNGPCYLRTEGISKEQEQDLYKAYLNMAPSQTLKWMPEKDHPKRM
;
A
#
# COMPACT_ATOMS: atom_id res chain seq x y z
N THR A 1 13.34 12.36 -11.96
CA THR A 1 14.60 12.04 -11.23
C THR A 1 14.58 10.66 -10.60
N GLY A 2 13.42 10.01 -10.49
CA GLY A 2 13.28 8.69 -9.90
C GLY A 2 13.55 8.65 -8.39
N GLY A 3 13.31 7.51 -7.80
CA GLY A 3 13.54 7.28 -6.37
C GLY A 3 14.62 6.23 -6.13
N ALA A 4 14.54 5.56 -4.99
CA ALA A 4 15.48 4.54 -4.56
C ALA A 4 14.82 3.17 -4.30
N ALA A 5 13.63 2.95 -4.82
CA ALA A 5 12.88 1.72 -4.57
C ALA A 5 13.65 0.45 -4.97
N GLY A 6 14.43 0.51 -6.05
CA GLY A 6 15.26 -0.60 -6.53
C GLY A 6 16.46 -0.95 -5.66
N LEU A 7 16.84 -0.10 -4.70
CA LEU A 7 17.93 -0.37 -3.76
C LEU A 7 17.51 -1.32 -2.64
N TYR A 8 16.24 -1.34 -2.30
CA TYR A 8 15.74 -2.06 -1.15
C TYR A 8 15.22 -3.43 -1.56
N LYS A 9 15.71 -4.46 -0.90
CA LYS A 9 15.14 -5.80 -1.04
C LYS A 9 13.83 -5.86 -0.24
N PRO A 10 12.80 -6.55 -0.76
CA PRO A 10 11.62 -6.85 0.03
C PRO A 10 12.00 -7.63 1.29
N ASN A 11 11.34 -7.32 2.41
CA ASN A 11 11.64 -8.00 3.68
C ASN A 11 11.10 -9.45 3.72
N ASN A 12 10.22 -9.82 2.80
CA ASN A 12 9.64 -11.15 2.76
C ASN A 12 10.44 -12.07 1.83
N PRO A 13 10.90 -13.24 2.30
CA PRO A 13 11.48 -14.25 1.45
C PRO A 13 10.54 -14.62 0.29
N GLY A 14 11.07 -14.74 -0.91
CA GLY A 14 10.29 -15.04 -2.12
C GLY A 14 9.59 -13.85 -2.78
N PHE A 15 9.70 -12.67 -2.21
CA PHE A 15 9.20 -11.46 -2.84
C PHE A 15 10.18 -11.02 -3.93
N SER A 16 9.76 -11.03 -5.18
CA SER A 16 10.61 -10.65 -6.30
C SER A 16 10.47 -9.16 -6.64
N ARG A 17 11.48 -8.61 -7.33
CA ARG A 17 11.46 -7.20 -7.76
C ARG A 17 10.25 -6.83 -8.64
N HIS A 18 9.67 -7.78 -9.37
CA HIS A 18 8.47 -7.52 -10.18
C HIS A 18 7.17 -7.43 -9.38
N LYS A 19 7.21 -7.69 -8.10
CA LYS A 19 6.10 -7.43 -7.17
C LYS A 19 6.21 -6.08 -6.46
N MET A 20 7.15 -5.24 -6.88
CA MET A 20 7.28 -3.88 -6.37
C MET A 20 6.33 -2.95 -7.13
N TRP A 21 5.72 -2.02 -6.40
CA TRP A 21 4.87 -0.98 -6.98
C TRP A 21 5.66 0.02 -7.83
N TYR A 22 6.85 0.37 -7.37
CA TYR A 22 7.72 1.31 -8.06
C TYR A 22 8.66 0.59 -9.04
N PRO A 23 9.08 1.26 -10.10
CA PRO A 23 10.04 0.69 -11.04
C PRO A 23 11.30 0.19 -10.33
N PRO A 24 11.71 -1.06 -10.55
CA PRO A 24 12.88 -1.64 -9.88
C PRO A 24 14.21 -1.00 -10.31
N PHE A 25 14.19 -0.23 -11.40
CA PHE A 25 15.35 0.49 -11.91
C PHE A 25 15.60 1.84 -11.23
N ASN A 26 14.73 2.27 -10.34
CA ASN A 26 14.94 3.46 -9.51
C ASN A 26 15.98 3.13 -8.43
N THR A 27 17.24 3.28 -8.76
CA THR A 27 18.38 2.88 -7.93
C THR A 27 19.08 4.05 -7.26
N GLY A 28 18.41 5.18 -7.08
CA GLY A 28 18.92 6.32 -6.33
C GLY A 28 19.83 7.25 -7.14
N ALA A 29 19.76 7.22 -8.47
CA ALA A 29 20.58 8.09 -9.32
C ALA A 29 20.36 9.59 -9.00
N GLY A 30 19.14 10.01 -8.72
CA GLY A 30 18.83 11.38 -8.30
C GLY A 30 19.51 11.78 -7.00
N TYR A 31 19.56 10.89 -6.02
CA TYR A 31 20.29 11.11 -4.77
C TYR A 31 21.81 11.23 -5.02
N ALA A 32 22.34 10.34 -5.85
CA ALA A 32 23.76 10.39 -6.20
C ALA A 32 24.14 11.70 -6.92
N MET A 33 23.29 12.20 -7.79
CA MET A 33 23.50 13.50 -8.45
C MET A 33 23.48 14.65 -7.43
N GLY A 34 22.53 14.66 -6.52
CA GLY A 34 22.45 15.64 -5.43
C GLY A 34 23.72 15.65 -4.58
N ILE A 35 24.14 14.49 -4.10
CA ILE A 35 25.35 14.34 -3.28
C ILE A 35 26.61 14.82 -4.05
N ARG A 36 26.75 14.42 -5.29
CA ARG A 36 27.92 14.80 -6.12
C ARG A 36 27.98 16.30 -6.43
N SER A 37 26.82 16.96 -6.47
CA SER A 37 26.74 18.41 -6.66
C SER A 37 26.94 19.20 -5.36
N GLY A 38 27.17 18.52 -4.22
CA GLY A 38 27.33 19.16 -2.92
C GLY A 38 26.02 19.53 -2.23
N ALA A 39 24.88 19.02 -2.67
CA ALA A 39 23.62 19.27 -2.02
C ALA A 39 23.57 18.60 -0.64
N GLU A 40 23.05 19.31 0.34
CA GLU A 40 22.75 18.74 1.65
C GLU A 40 21.55 17.79 1.56
N MET A 41 21.70 16.60 2.14
CA MET A 41 20.68 15.55 2.09
C MET A 41 20.11 15.33 3.49
N THR A 42 18.78 15.25 3.57
CA THR A 42 18.06 15.03 4.82
C THR A 42 17.14 13.79 4.73
N THR A 43 16.77 13.25 5.87
CA THR A 43 15.78 12.18 6.01
C THR A 43 16.12 10.84 5.32
N PHE A 44 17.39 10.54 5.07
CA PHE A 44 17.82 9.25 4.52
C PHE A 44 17.45 8.03 5.38
N GLU A 45 17.30 8.24 6.68
CA GLU A 45 16.85 7.24 7.64
C GLU A 45 15.37 6.87 7.46
N MET A 46 14.59 7.71 6.80
CA MET A 46 13.16 7.48 6.60
C MET A 46 12.88 6.71 5.32
N ARG A 47 12.29 5.55 5.48
CA ARG A 47 11.70 4.79 4.39
C ARG A 47 10.20 4.72 4.60
N PHE A 48 9.45 5.28 3.66
CA PHE A 48 8.00 5.22 3.70
C PHE A 48 7.49 4.07 2.83
N ILE A 49 6.65 3.23 3.40
CA ILE A 49 5.93 2.19 2.67
C ILE A 49 4.45 2.33 3.03
N ALA A 50 3.62 2.62 2.03
CA ALA A 50 2.19 2.58 2.21
C ALA A 50 1.68 1.14 2.37
N LEU A 51 0.52 0.98 2.98
CA LEU A 51 -0.15 -0.32 3.06
C LEU A 51 -0.41 -0.90 1.67
N ARG A 52 -0.32 -2.20 1.58
CA ARG A 52 -0.63 -3.00 0.40
C ARG A 52 -1.60 -4.12 0.74
N CYS A 53 -2.43 -4.52 -0.20
CA CYS A 53 -3.16 -5.77 -0.06
C CYS A 53 -2.17 -6.92 -0.06
N LYS A 54 -2.34 -7.86 0.88
CA LYS A 54 -1.49 -9.05 0.97
C LYS A 54 -1.44 -9.79 -0.37
N ASP A 55 -0.26 -10.30 -0.71
CA ASP A 55 0.04 -11.04 -1.94
C ASP A 55 -0.14 -10.24 -3.24
N THR A 56 -0.30 -8.93 -3.13
CA THR A 56 -0.37 -8.01 -4.27
C THR A 56 0.58 -6.83 -4.07
N ILE A 57 0.74 -6.02 -5.10
CA ILE A 57 1.38 -4.70 -5.01
C ILE A 57 0.35 -3.57 -4.97
N ALA A 58 -0.94 -3.90 -4.96
CA ALA A 58 -2.01 -2.92 -5.04
C ALA A 58 -2.02 -2.00 -3.80
N PRO A 59 -1.96 -0.68 -3.98
CA PRO A 59 -2.05 0.27 -2.88
C PRO A 59 -3.46 0.26 -2.30
N THR A 60 -3.56 0.26 -0.97
CA THR A 60 -4.84 0.23 -0.26
C THR A 60 -5.35 1.62 0.11
N GLY A 61 -4.43 2.60 0.21
CA GLY A 61 -4.74 3.91 0.75
C GLY A 61 -5.62 4.77 -0.15
N THR A 62 -5.01 5.69 -0.88
CA THR A 62 -5.70 6.74 -1.64
C THR A 62 -6.74 6.21 -2.63
N ILE A 63 -6.49 5.08 -3.28
CA ILE A 63 -7.39 4.55 -4.30
C ILE A 63 -8.60 3.89 -3.66
N ALA A 64 -8.41 2.87 -2.84
CA ALA A 64 -9.53 2.13 -2.27
C ALA A 64 -10.33 2.97 -1.27
N GLN A 65 -9.65 3.73 -0.42
CA GLN A 65 -10.32 4.59 0.54
C GLN A 65 -10.92 5.85 -0.10
N GLY A 66 -10.37 6.30 -1.22
CA GLY A 66 -10.95 7.37 -2.03
C GLY A 66 -12.34 7.03 -2.57
N VAL A 67 -12.63 5.75 -2.79
CA VAL A 67 -13.95 5.25 -3.16
C VAL A 67 -14.78 4.74 -1.97
N GLY A 68 -14.37 5.05 -0.75
CA GLY A 68 -15.17 4.75 0.46
C GLY A 68 -14.86 3.41 1.13
N ALA A 69 -13.85 2.66 0.70
CA ALA A 69 -13.42 1.47 1.42
C ALA A 69 -12.84 1.81 2.80
N ARG A 70 -13.14 0.98 3.79
CA ARG A 70 -12.79 1.22 5.21
C ARG A 70 -11.81 0.17 5.72
N GLN A 71 -10.88 0.61 6.58
CA GLN A 71 -9.97 -0.31 7.27
C GLN A 71 -10.66 -0.92 8.49
N VAL A 72 -10.71 -2.24 8.54
CA VAL A 72 -11.30 -2.99 9.64
C VAL A 72 -10.33 -4.02 10.20
N ASN A 73 -10.45 -4.32 11.49
CA ASN A 73 -9.70 -5.38 12.15
C ASN A 73 -10.33 -6.77 11.94
N ALA A 74 -9.79 -7.80 12.57
CA ALA A 74 -10.31 -9.16 12.45
C ALA A 74 -11.73 -9.34 13.03
N HIS A 75 -12.15 -8.44 13.89
CA HIS A 75 -13.49 -8.42 14.50
C HIS A 75 -14.53 -7.66 13.65
N GLY A 76 -14.07 -7.00 12.58
CA GLY A 76 -14.91 -6.17 11.71
C GLY A 76 -15.05 -4.71 12.17
N ASP A 77 -14.35 -4.32 13.23
CA ASP A 77 -14.39 -2.95 13.74
C ASP A 77 -13.59 -2.01 12.85
N ILE A 78 -14.16 -0.86 12.56
CA ILE A 78 -13.47 0.21 11.83
C ILE A 78 -12.52 0.91 12.80
N TYR A 79 -11.21 0.72 12.61
CA TYR A 79 -10.20 1.28 13.52
C TYR A 79 -9.52 2.55 13.01
N GLU A 80 -9.66 2.89 11.74
CA GLU A 80 -8.94 4.01 11.12
C GLU A 80 -9.20 5.36 11.80
N THR A 81 -10.40 5.58 12.33
CA THR A 81 -10.73 6.81 13.06
C THR A 81 -10.03 6.93 14.41
N LYS A 82 -9.67 5.81 15.03
CA LYS A 82 -8.91 5.75 16.30
C LYS A 82 -7.49 6.32 16.14
N TYR A 83 -6.87 6.09 14.99
CA TYR A 83 -5.47 6.44 14.75
C TYR A 83 -5.28 7.64 13.81
N GLY A 84 -6.29 7.97 13.02
CA GLY A 84 -6.29 9.04 12.04
C GLY A 84 -6.23 8.57 10.59
N LEU A 85 -6.45 9.53 9.67
CA LEU A 85 -6.72 9.22 8.27
C LEU A 85 -5.56 9.52 7.31
N THR A 86 -4.45 10.08 7.81
CA THR A 86 -3.27 10.25 6.96
C THR A 86 -2.63 8.89 6.64
N THR A 87 -1.88 8.82 5.55
CA THR A 87 -1.24 7.57 5.12
C THR A 87 -0.37 6.95 6.22
N SER A 88 0.41 7.77 6.92
CA SER A 88 1.27 7.30 8.02
C SER A 88 0.45 6.76 9.20
N GLN A 89 -0.63 7.46 9.57
CA GLN A 89 -1.51 7.05 10.66
C GLN A 89 -2.24 5.74 10.34
N ARG A 90 -2.64 5.54 9.11
CA ARG A 90 -3.26 4.27 8.64
C ARG A 90 -2.29 3.09 8.72
N VAL A 91 -1.04 3.30 8.33
CA VAL A 91 0.02 2.28 8.51
C VAL A 91 0.22 1.99 9.98
N TYR A 92 0.38 3.03 10.79
CA TYR A 92 0.54 2.92 12.24
C TYR A 92 -0.63 2.16 12.89
N GLY A 93 -1.86 2.55 12.57
CA GLY A 93 -3.07 1.88 13.08
C GLY A 93 -3.09 0.38 12.76
N THR A 94 -2.76 0.01 11.52
CA THR A 94 -2.69 -1.41 11.12
C THR A 94 -1.63 -2.17 11.93
N VAL A 95 -0.47 -1.55 12.17
CA VAL A 95 0.59 -2.17 12.99
C VAL A 95 0.12 -2.33 14.43
N MET A 96 -0.53 -1.32 15.00
CA MET A 96 -1.02 -1.36 16.38
C MET A 96 -2.13 -2.40 16.56
N GLU A 97 -3.13 -2.45 15.69
CA GLU A 97 -4.17 -3.48 15.73
C GLU A 97 -3.59 -4.90 15.67
N ASN A 98 -2.59 -5.13 14.82
CA ASN A 98 -1.91 -6.43 14.78
C ASN A 98 -1.13 -6.73 16.07
N ARG A 99 -0.47 -5.74 16.68
CA ARG A 99 0.27 -5.91 17.95
C ARG A 99 -0.66 -6.15 19.14
N GLU A 100 -1.83 -5.55 19.14
CA GLU A 100 -2.85 -5.71 20.18
C GLU A 100 -3.64 -7.03 20.04
N GLY A 101 -3.34 -7.83 19.00
CA GLY A 101 -4.01 -9.11 18.76
C GLY A 101 -5.34 -9.00 17.99
N ASN A 102 -5.69 -7.81 17.53
CA ASN A 102 -6.92 -7.56 16.76
C ASN A 102 -6.74 -7.83 15.25
N GLY A 103 -5.54 -8.21 14.81
CA GLY A 103 -5.27 -8.57 13.43
C GLY A 103 -5.70 -9.99 13.06
N PRO A 104 -5.67 -10.33 11.78
CA PRO A 104 -5.23 -9.50 10.67
C PRO A 104 -6.23 -8.39 10.31
N CYS A 105 -5.71 -7.29 9.75
CA CYS A 105 -6.55 -6.20 9.28
C CYS A 105 -6.97 -6.39 7.82
N TYR A 106 -8.11 -5.82 7.48
CA TYR A 106 -8.72 -5.95 6.15
C TYR A 106 -9.15 -4.60 5.59
N LEU A 107 -9.25 -4.54 4.28
CA LEU A 107 -9.90 -3.44 3.57
C LEU A 107 -11.32 -3.90 3.18
N ARG A 108 -12.32 -3.32 3.81
CA ARG A 108 -13.72 -3.62 3.56
C ARG A 108 -14.27 -2.71 2.48
N THR A 109 -14.82 -3.30 1.42
CA THR A 109 -15.44 -2.61 0.29
C THR A 109 -16.97 -2.71 0.29
N GLU A 110 -17.53 -3.37 1.28
CA GLU A 110 -18.99 -3.44 1.46
C GLU A 110 -19.59 -2.04 1.63
N GLY A 111 -20.69 -1.79 0.95
CA GLY A 111 -21.39 -0.51 1.02
C GLY A 111 -20.93 0.56 0.04
N ILE A 112 -19.88 0.30 -0.76
CA ILE A 112 -19.54 1.18 -1.89
C ILE A 112 -20.55 0.99 -3.03
N SER A 113 -20.76 2.04 -3.83
CA SER A 113 -21.65 1.96 -4.98
C SER A 113 -21.04 1.13 -6.11
N LYS A 114 -21.88 0.66 -7.04
CA LYS A 114 -21.40 -0.04 -8.25
C LYS A 114 -20.46 0.83 -9.09
N GLU A 115 -20.69 2.13 -9.13
CA GLU A 115 -19.83 3.08 -9.83
C GLU A 115 -18.45 3.16 -9.16
N GLN A 116 -18.42 3.31 -7.84
CA GLN A 116 -17.18 3.29 -7.05
C GLN A 116 -16.42 1.97 -7.18
N GLU A 117 -17.13 0.85 -7.23
CA GLU A 117 -16.53 -0.47 -7.47
C GLU A 117 -15.87 -0.53 -8.87
N GLN A 118 -16.53 -0.01 -9.89
CA GLN A 118 -15.98 0.05 -11.23
C GLN A 118 -14.75 0.96 -11.32
N ASP A 119 -14.77 2.09 -10.64
CA ASP A 119 -13.64 3.03 -10.60
C ASP A 119 -12.45 2.41 -9.88
N LEU A 120 -12.67 1.71 -8.78
CA LEU A 120 -11.65 0.96 -8.07
C LEU A 120 -11.05 -0.14 -8.97
N TYR A 121 -11.90 -0.87 -9.68
CA TYR A 121 -11.47 -1.90 -10.61
C TYR A 121 -10.62 -1.33 -11.76
N LYS A 122 -11.07 -0.25 -12.41
CA LYS A 122 -10.31 0.44 -13.45
C LYS A 122 -8.95 0.94 -12.95
N ALA A 123 -8.94 1.54 -11.75
CA ALA A 123 -7.71 2.01 -11.15
C ALA A 123 -6.71 0.87 -10.92
N TYR A 124 -7.16 -0.26 -10.41
CA TYR A 124 -6.30 -1.43 -10.20
C TYR A 124 -5.87 -2.08 -11.51
N LEU A 125 -6.72 -2.12 -12.53
CA LEU A 125 -6.36 -2.57 -13.87
C LEU A 125 -5.19 -1.78 -14.47
N ASN A 126 -5.23 -0.46 -14.33
CA ASN A 126 -4.19 0.42 -14.86
C ASN A 126 -2.86 0.29 -14.11
N MET A 127 -2.89 -0.17 -12.87
CA MET A 127 -1.74 -0.16 -11.97
C MET A 127 -1.20 -1.55 -11.63
N ALA A 128 -1.96 -2.59 -11.92
CA ALA A 128 -1.58 -3.95 -11.54
C ALA A 128 -1.12 -4.75 -12.78
N PRO A 129 -0.02 -5.50 -12.69
CA PRO A 129 0.27 -6.53 -13.68
C PRO A 129 -0.92 -7.49 -13.82
N SER A 130 -1.12 -8.04 -15.01
CA SER A 130 -2.24 -8.94 -15.32
C SER A 130 -2.42 -10.09 -14.31
N GLN A 131 -1.33 -10.53 -13.68
CA GLN A 131 -1.37 -11.52 -12.61
C GLN A 131 -2.03 -11.00 -11.32
N THR A 132 -1.96 -9.71 -11.05
CA THR A 132 -2.57 -9.11 -9.85
C THR A 132 -4.10 -9.09 -9.98
N LEU A 133 -4.63 -9.04 -11.18
CA LEU A 133 -6.07 -9.09 -11.44
C LEU A 133 -6.71 -10.40 -11.00
N LYS A 134 -5.98 -11.52 -11.09
CA LYS A 134 -6.44 -12.82 -10.59
C LYS A 134 -6.63 -12.85 -9.07
N TRP A 135 -6.04 -11.89 -8.36
CA TRP A 135 -6.06 -11.79 -6.91
C TRP A 135 -6.94 -10.64 -6.41
N MET A 136 -7.60 -9.92 -7.31
CA MET A 136 -8.62 -8.96 -6.90
C MET A 136 -9.78 -9.73 -6.25
N PRO A 137 -10.35 -9.22 -5.16
CA PRO A 137 -11.40 -9.94 -4.47
C PRO A 137 -12.61 -10.10 -5.37
N GLU A 138 -13.23 -11.22 -5.22
CA GLU A 138 -14.64 -11.30 -5.48
C GLU A 138 -15.36 -10.26 -4.62
N LYS A 139 -16.47 -9.80 -5.14
CA LYS A 139 -17.26 -8.63 -4.73
C LYS A 139 -17.48 -8.42 -3.24
N ASP A 140 -17.41 -9.48 -2.45
CA ASP A 140 -17.97 -9.54 -1.10
C ASP A 140 -16.92 -9.89 -0.01
N HIS A 141 -15.63 -9.92 -0.33
CA HIS A 141 -14.60 -10.29 0.65
C HIS A 141 -13.66 -9.11 0.98
N PRO A 142 -13.53 -8.75 2.27
CA PRO A 142 -12.56 -7.76 2.70
C PRO A 142 -11.15 -8.23 2.34
N LYS A 143 -10.34 -7.32 1.76
CA LYS A 143 -8.94 -7.59 1.45
C LYS A 143 -8.09 -7.52 2.69
N ARG A 144 -7.38 -8.60 2.97
CA ARG A 144 -6.35 -8.62 4.00
C ARG A 144 -5.20 -7.68 3.61
N MET A 145 -4.78 -6.85 4.57
CA MET A 145 -3.66 -5.91 4.47
C MET A 145 -2.41 -6.45 5.16
#